data_f2120c03bcb01ff0c7ce7ca2a8cef962
#
_entry.id   f2120c03bcb01ff0c7ce7ca2a8cef962
#
_cell.length_a   1.000
_cell.length_b   1.000
_cell.length_c   1.000
_cell.angle_alpha   90.00
_cell.angle_beta   90.00
_cell.angle_gamma   90.00
#
_symmetry.space_group_name_H-M   'P 1'
#
loop_
_entity.id
_entity.type
_entity.pdbx_description
1 polymer ?
#
loop_
_entity_poly.entity_id
_entity_poly.type
_entity_poly.pdbx_seq_one_letter_code
_entity_poly.pdbx_strand_id
1 'polypeptide(L)'
;MDWMKQLNEVMDYIDINLQSEISYDRISEIACCSIYNFQRMFSYIAQTSLSEYIRNRRLTLAAFDIIKGNERIIDVALKYGYDSQDAFSRAFRNFHGVLPSTVRNEPVMLKSCPKLSFQITMKGAEKMKYQIEQWPAFQVAGISHRIKTNRAFELVPQIWEKAWKKGTMKKFMQFFPDYRPSGFLGIATGGGWGSTDEMDYILAVTNHVDIPDCYHAPVPEGMTVFSYPAAT
;
A
#
# COMPACT_ATOMS: atom_id res chain seq x y z
N MET A 1 -15.64 11.45 2.38
CA MET A 1 -15.62 11.21 0.91
C MET A 1 -14.80 9.97 0.68
N ASP A 2 -15.40 8.93 0.11
CA ASP A 2 -14.70 7.63 -0.08
C ASP A 2 -14.01 7.64 -1.46
N TRP A 3 -12.78 8.13 -1.47
CA TRP A 3 -11.94 8.25 -2.64
C TRP A 3 -11.75 6.91 -3.40
N MET A 4 -11.67 5.80 -2.68
CA MET A 4 -11.51 4.48 -3.30
C MET A 4 -12.76 4.06 -4.06
N LYS A 5 -13.92 4.40 -3.52
CA LYS A 5 -15.20 4.15 -4.19
C LYS A 5 -15.27 4.94 -5.50
N GLN A 6 -14.92 6.22 -5.46
CA GLN A 6 -14.88 7.09 -6.66
C GLN A 6 -13.91 6.55 -7.72
N LEU A 7 -12.72 6.09 -7.31
CA LEU A 7 -11.75 5.52 -8.24
C LEU A 7 -12.30 4.26 -8.93
N ASN A 8 -12.95 3.38 -8.18
CA ASN A 8 -13.57 2.19 -8.73
C ASN A 8 -14.79 2.52 -9.61
N GLU A 9 -15.60 3.51 -9.25
CA GLU A 9 -16.70 4.00 -10.08
C GLU A 9 -16.21 4.56 -11.44
N VAL A 10 -15.05 5.22 -11.47
CA VAL A 10 -14.41 5.62 -12.74
C VAL A 10 -14.00 4.39 -13.54
N MET A 11 -13.43 3.35 -12.92
CA MET A 11 -13.06 2.12 -13.64
C MET A 11 -14.29 1.41 -14.20
N ASP A 12 -15.40 1.40 -13.45
CA ASP A 12 -16.69 0.85 -13.92
C ASP A 12 -17.22 1.65 -15.10
N TYR A 13 -17.22 2.97 -15.02
CA TYR A 13 -17.64 3.86 -16.10
C TYR A 13 -16.81 3.61 -17.39
N ILE A 14 -15.49 3.54 -17.26
CA ILE A 14 -14.61 3.27 -18.39
C ILE A 14 -14.93 1.91 -19.02
N ASP A 15 -15.07 0.87 -18.19
CA ASP A 15 -15.26 -0.51 -18.68
C ASP A 15 -16.61 -0.68 -19.41
N ILE A 16 -17.66 -0.01 -18.94
CA ILE A 16 -18.98 0.00 -19.59
C ILE A 16 -18.94 0.74 -20.94
N ASN A 17 -18.10 1.78 -21.07
CA ASN A 17 -18.05 2.65 -22.24
C ASN A 17 -16.88 2.35 -23.20
N LEU A 18 -16.24 1.17 -23.11
CA LEU A 18 -15.09 0.83 -23.95
C LEU A 18 -15.43 0.76 -25.46
N GLN A 19 -16.69 0.52 -25.83
CA GLN A 19 -17.18 0.47 -27.22
C GLN A 19 -17.76 1.80 -27.71
N SER A 20 -17.72 2.83 -26.88
CA SER A 20 -18.23 4.17 -27.19
C SER A 20 -17.19 5.24 -26.86
N GLU A 21 -17.55 6.49 -27.03
CA GLU A 21 -16.71 7.59 -26.62
C GLU A 21 -16.69 7.69 -25.08
N ILE A 22 -15.49 7.78 -24.52
CA ILE A 22 -15.27 7.96 -23.08
C ILE A 22 -15.11 9.46 -22.81
N SER A 23 -16.09 10.05 -22.12
CA SER A 23 -16.04 11.46 -21.74
C SER A 23 -15.09 11.65 -20.56
N TYR A 24 -14.06 12.46 -20.77
CA TYR A 24 -13.13 12.87 -19.71
C TYR A 24 -13.77 13.82 -18.70
N ASP A 25 -14.78 14.61 -19.11
CA ASP A 25 -15.56 15.44 -18.20
C ASP A 25 -16.34 14.58 -17.20
N ARG A 26 -16.95 13.50 -17.70
CA ARG A 26 -17.64 12.55 -16.84
C ARG A 26 -16.70 11.85 -15.85
N ILE A 27 -15.49 11.51 -16.29
CA ILE A 27 -14.46 10.99 -15.38
C ILE A 27 -14.14 11.99 -14.28
N SER A 28 -13.98 13.29 -14.63
CA SER A 28 -13.70 14.34 -13.68
C SER A 28 -14.82 14.53 -12.65
N GLU A 29 -16.07 14.44 -13.09
CA GLU A 29 -17.25 14.51 -12.21
C GLU A 29 -17.27 13.34 -11.20
N ILE A 30 -17.12 12.10 -11.68
CA ILE A 30 -17.11 10.90 -10.82
C ILE A 30 -15.94 10.94 -9.84
N ALA A 31 -14.75 11.32 -10.33
CA ALA A 31 -13.53 11.39 -9.52
C ALA A 31 -13.51 12.60 -8.57
N CYS A 32 -14.45 13.55 -8.70
CA CYS A 32 -14.49 14.82 -7.95
C CYS A 32 -13.15 15.60 -8.00
N CYS A 33 -12.43 15.52 -9.12
CA CYS A 33 -11.18 16.25 -9.36
C CYS A 33 -10.97 16.51 -10.84
N SER A 34 -10.05 17.42 -11.19
CA SER A 34 -9.74 17.67 -12.60
C SER A 34 -9.19 16.43 -13.29
N ILE A 35 -9.45 16.30 -14.59
CA ILE A 35 -8.94 15.17 -15.39
C ILE A 35 -7.41 15.07 -15.34
N TYR A 36 -6.72 16.21 -15.30
CA TYR A 36 -5.27 16.24 -15.17
C TYR A 36 -4.80 15.58 -13.87
N ASN A 37 -5.42 15.93 -12.74
CA ASN A 37 -5.09 15.32 -11.44
C ASN A 37 -5.44 13.84 -11.42
N PHE A 38 -6.60 13.46 -11.98
CA PHE A 38 -6.99 12.05 -12.07
C PHE A 38 -5.98 11.24 -12.90
N GLN A 39 -5.61 11.69 -14.09
CA GLN A 39 -4.65 11.00 -14.96
C GLN A 39 -3.27 10.84 -14.29
N ARG A 40 -2.81 11.89 -13.60
CA ARG A 40 -1.55 11.86 -12.87
C ARG A 40 -1.58 10.84 -11.73
N MET A 41 -2.63 10.86 -10.93
CA MET A 41 -2.84 9.92 -9.83
C MET A 41 -2.98 8.49 -10.34
N PHE A 42 -3.80 8.28 -11.38
CA PHE A 42 -3.98 6.98 -12.01
C PHE A 42 -2.65 6.43 -12.52
N SER A 43 -1.87 7.23 -13.24
CA SER A 43 -0.57 6.80 -13.76
C SER A 43 0.42 6.42 -12.65
N TYR A 44 0.37 7.12 -11.52
CA TYR A 44 1.21 6.78 -10.37
C TYR A 44 0.82 5.45 -9.75
N ILE A 45 -0.48 5.17 -9.60
CA ILE A 45 -0.98 3.95 -8.94
C ILE A 45 -0.93 2.74 -9.90
N ALA A 46 -1.40 2.92 -11.13
CA ALA A 46 -1.52 1.85 -12.12
C ALA A 46 -0.22 1.58 -12.91
N GLN A 47 0.81 2.43 -12.75
CA GLN A 47 2.09 2.38 -13.49
C GLN A 47 1.91 2.39 -15.02
N THR A 48 0.81 2.96 -15.49
CA THR A 48 0.48 3.12 -16.91
C THR A 48 -0.40 4.36 -17.09
N SER A 49 -0.43 4.95 -18.28
CA SER A 49 -1.31 6.09 -18.54
C SER A 49 -2.77 5.63 -18.68
N LEU A 50 -3.73 6.50 -18.35
CA LEU A 50 -5.16 6.22 -18.50
C LEU A 50 -5.51 5.89 -19.96
N SER A 51 -4.95 6.62 -20.92
CA SER A 51 -5.18 6.37 -22.36
C SER A 51 -4.63 5.03 -22.81
N GLU A 52 -3.48 4.62 -22.30
CA GLU A 52 -2.88 3.31 -22.59
C GLU A 52 -3.69 2.19 -21.97
N TYR A 53 -4.15 2.33 -20.73
CA TYR A 53 -5.05 1.38 -20.09
C TYR A 53 -6.33 1.18 -20.90
N ILE A 54 -7.01 2.26 -21.29
CA ILE A 54 -8.24 2.20 -22.11
C ILE A 54 -7.97 1.49 -23.44
N ARG A 55 -6.88 1.85 -24.11
CA ARG A 55 -6.48 1.20 -25.37
C ARG A 55 -6.25 -0.31 -25.20
N ASN A 56 -5.50 -0.70 -24.18
CA ASN A 56 -5.18 -2.12 -23.93
C ASN A 56 -6.42 -2.92 -23.51
N ARG A 57 -7.36 -2.30 -22.78
CA ARG A 57 -8.67 -2.90 -22.47
C ARG A 57 -9.48 -3.13 -23.73
N ARG A 58 -9.59 -2.11 -24.62
CA ARG A 58 -10.27 -2.21 -25.91
C ARG A 58 -9.69 -3.34 -26.76
N LEU A 59 -8.37 -3.42 -26.88
CA LEU A 59 -7.69 -4.47 -27.64
C LEU A 59 -7.94 -5.86 -27.05
N THR A 60 -7.98 -5.98 -25.72
CA THR A 60 -8.30 -7.24 -25.04
C THR A 60 -9.72 -7.70 -25.38
N LEU A 61 -10.73 -6.82 -25.31
CA LEU A 61 -12.11 -7.18 -25.64
C LEU A 61 -12.29 -7.46 -27.15
N ALA A 62 -11.61 -6.67 -28.00
CA ALA A 62 -11.60 -6.92 -29.45
C ALA A 62 -11.05 -8.31 -29.79
N ALA A 63 -10.04 -8.79 -29.07
CA ALA A 63 -9.51 -10.14 -29.26
C ALA A 63 -10.57 -11.21 -28.98
N PHE A 64 -11.38 -11.06 -27.94
CA PHE A 64 -12.50 -12.00 -27.67
C PHE A 64 -13.56 -11.97 -28.76
N ASP A 65 -13.89 -10.79 -29.29
CA ASP A 65 -14.87 -10.70 -30.38
C ASP A 65 -14.34 -11.31 -31.68
N ILE A 66 -13.05 -11.15 -31.98
CA ILE A 66 -12.39 -11.78 -33.12
C ILE A 66 -12.40 -13.33 -33.01
N ILE A 67 -12.12 -13.87 -31.81
CA ILE A 67 -12.12 -15.31 -31.53
C ILE A 67 -13.52 -15.89 -31.73
N LYS A 68 -14.58 -15.17 -31.32
CA LYS A 68 -15.96 -15.59 -31.57
C LYS A 68 -16.29 -15.72 -33.07
N GLY A 69 -15.57 -15.00 -33.94
CA GLY A 69 -15.64 -15.16 -35.40
C GLY A 69 -16.86 -14.56 -36.08
N ASN A 70 -17.79 -13.93 -35.38
CA ASN A 70 -19.09 -13.49 -35.91
C ASN A 70 -19.02 -12.15 -36.67
N GLU A 71 -17.97 -11.33 -36.44
CA GLU A 71 -17.85 -10.00 -37.02
C GLU A 71 -16.62 -9.92 -37.94
N ARG A 72 -16.65 -9.05 -38.97
CA ARG A 72 -15.45 -8.76 -39.75
C ARG A 72 -14.44 -7.98 -38.92
N ILE A 73 -13.14 -8.11 -39.21
CA ILE A 73 -12.09 -7.41 -38.47
C ILE A 73 -12.28 -5.89 -38.50
N ILE A 74 -12.77 -5.36 -39.65
CA ILE A 74 -13.05 -3.91 -39.76
C ILE A 74 -14.21 -3.48 -38.85
N ASP A 75 -15.26 -4.31 -38.73
CA ASP A 75 -16.39 -3.98 -37.84
C ASP A 75 -15.98 -4.00 -36.38
N VAL A 76 -15.13 -4.96 -35.98
CA VAL A 76 -14.52 -4.98 -34.64
C VAL A 76 -13.61 -3.75 -34.42
N ALA A 77 -12.83 -3.36 -35.45
CA ALA A 77 -11.98 -2.16 -35.34
C ALA A 77 -12.82 -0.90 -35.06
N LEU A 78 -13.90 -0.69 -35.86
CA LEU A 78 -14.82 0.45 -35.68
C LEU A 78 -15.51 0.42 -34.30
N LYS A 79 -15.96 -0.75 -33.86
CA LYS A 79 -16.60 -0.96 -32.56
C LYS A 79 -15.71 -0.52 -31.37
N TYR A 80 -14.40 -0.67 -31.49
CA TYR A 80 -13.44 -0.29 -30.44
C TYR A 80 -12.73 1.05 -30.71
N GLY A 81 -13.32 1.88 -31.60
CA GLY A 81 -12.90 3.28 -31.80
C GLY A 81 -11.66 3.45 -32.67
N TYR A 82 -11.44 2.56 -33.64
CA TYR A 82 -10.41 2.71 -34.65
C TYR A 82 -11.04 3.10 -36.00
N ASP A 83 -10.50 4.14 -36.63
CA ASP A 83 -11.00 4.66 -37.90
C ASP A 83 -10.66 3.77 -39.11
N SER A 84 -9.72 2.84 -38.97
CA SER A 84 -9.32 1.94 -40.04
C SER A 84 -8.82 0.60 -39.51
N GLN A 85 -8.98 -0.44 -40.37
CA GLN A 85 -8.48 -1.79 -40.10
C GLN A 85 -6.94 -1.81 -39.95
N ASP A 86 -6.22 -0.95 -40.68
CA ASP A 86 -4.77 -0.91 -40.63
C ASP A 86 -4.25 -0.32 -39.30
N ALA A 87 -4.89 0.76 -38.83
CA ALA A 87 -4.56 1.35 -37.54
C ALA A 87 -4.84 0.35 -36.40
N PHE A 88 -5.98 -0.32 -36.47
CA PHE A 88 -6.34 -1.37 -35.53
C PHE A 88 -5.34 -2.54 -35.57
N SER A 89 -5.02 -3.06 -36.75
CA SER A 89 -4.11 -4.21 -36.89
C SER A 89 -2.72 -3.92 -36.38
N ARG A 90 -2.21 -2.69 -36.57
CA ARG A 90 -0.93 -2.24 -35.98
C ARG A 90 -1.00 -2.17 -34.45
N ALA A 91 -2.05 -1.55 -33.90
CA ALA A 91 -2.23 -1.47 -32.45
C ALA A 91 -2.40 -2.85 -31.81
N PHE A 92 -3.18 -3.71 -32.44
CA PHE A 92 -3.43 -5.08 -32.01
C PHE A 92 -2.14 -5.90 -32.00
N ARG A 93 -1.36 -5.84 -33.08
CA ARG A 93 -0.04 -6.51 -33.16
C ARG A 93 0.94 -5.99 -32.12
N ASN A 94 0.98 -4.68 -31.90
CA ASN A 94 1.86 -4.09 -30.90
C ASN A 94 1.52 -4.57 -29.48
N PHE A 95 0.25 -4.76 -29.18
CA PHE A 95 -0.19 -5.21 -27.87
C PHE A 95 -0.11 -6.74 -27.72
N HIS A 96 -0.71 -7.50 -28.64
CA HIS A 96 -0.80 -8.97 -28.54
C HIS A 96 0.39 -9.71 -29.13
N GLY A 97 1.19 -9.07 -29.98
CA GLY A 97 2.32 -9.68 -30.69
C GLY A 97 1.95 -10.38 -32.01
N VAL A 98 0.68 -10.52 -32.30
CA VAL A 98 0.13 -11.23 -33.50
C VAL A 98 -0.90 -10.38 -34.21
N LEU A 99 -1.18 -10.70 -35.48
CA LEU A 99 -2.22 -10.02 -36.26
C LEU A 99 -3.63 -10.50 -35.88
N PRO A 100 -4.68 -9.65 -36.02
CA PRO A 100 -6.06 -10.04 -35.79
C PRO A 100 -6.52 -11.25 -36.64
N SER A 101 -6.06 -11.33 -37.89
CA SER A 101 -6.36 -12.46 -38.78
C SER A 101 -5.78 -13.80 -38.29
N THR A 102 -4.60 -13.78 -37.69
CA THR A 102 -3.98 -14.98 -37.09
C THR A 102 -4.82 -15.50 -35.93
N VAL A 103 -5.29 -14.61 -35.05
CA VAL A 103 -6.12 -14.97 -33.89
C VAL A 103 -7.44 -15.66 -34.30
N ARG A 104 -8.00 -15.28 -35.47
CA ARG A 104 -9.24 -15.88 -35.99
C ARG A 104 -9.04 -17.32 -36.46
N ASN A 105 -7.88 -17.61 -37.02
CA ASN A 105 -7.62 -18.86 -37.74
C ASN A 105 -6.88 -19.89 -36.87
N GLU A 106 -6.16 -19.45 -35.86
CA GLU A 106 -5.27 -20.29 -35.05
C GLU A 106 -5.39 -19.97 -33.56
N PRO A 107 -5.35 -20.98 -32.69
CA PRO A 107 -5.26 -20.74 -31.24
C PRO A 107 -3.89 -20.16 -30.92
N VAL A 108 -3.85 -18.91 -30.43
CA VAL A 108 -2.63 -18.20 -30.07
C VAL A 108 -2.70 -17.67 -28.65
N MET A 109 -1.55 -17.56 -28.00
CA MET A 109 -1.47 -16.95 -26.68
C MET A 109 -1.53 -15.43 -26.83
N LEU A 110 -2.51 -14.81 -26.16
CA LEU A 110 -2.76 -13.37 -26.21
C LEU A 110 -2.47 -12.71 -24.88
N LYS A 111 -1.97 -11.46 -24.93
CA LYS A 111 -1.88 -10.62 -23.75
C LYS A 111 -3.30 -10.20 -23.35
N SER A 112 -3.54 -10.11 -22.04
CA SER A 112 -4.79 -9.61 -21.48
C SER A 112 -4.51 -8.43 -20.56
N CYS A 113 -5.33 -7.40 -20.70
CA CYS A 113 -5.42 -6.29 -19.76
C CYS A 113 -6.75 -6.45 -19.00
N PRO A 114 -6.76 -7.00 -17.78
CA PRO A 114 -7.99 -7.16 -17.02
C PRO A 114 -8.53 -5.80 -16.56
N LYS A 115 -9.81 -5.77 -16.16
CA LYS A 115 -10.38 -4.61 -15.50
C LYS A 115 -9.64 -4.36 -14.18
N LEU A 116 -9.17 -3.12 -13.97
CA LEU A 116 -8.57 -2.73 -12.70
C LEU A 116 -9.66 -2.50 -11.66
N SER A 117 -9.44 -3.00 -10.46
CA SER A 117 -10.13 -2.59 -9.26
C SER A 117 -9.10 -2.25 -8.19
N PHE A 118 -9.37 -1.20 -7.43
CA PHE A 118 -8.45 -0.70 -6.43
C PHE A 118 -8.94 -1.07 -5.04
N GLN A 119 -8.05 -1.63 -4.25
CA GLN A 119 -8.29 -1.95 -2.84
C GLN A 119 -7.11 -1.44 -2.02
N ILE A 120 -7.39 -0.71 -0.94
CA ILE A 120 -6.37 -0.36 0.03
C ILE A 120 -6.36 -1.44 1.10
N THR A 121 -5.30 -2.21 1.14
CA THR A 121 -4.99 -3.04 2.30
C THR A 121 -4.04 -2.25 3.19
N MET A 122 -4.52 -1.65 4.25
CA MET A 122 -3.67 -1.06 5.27
C MET A 122 -3.06 -2.20 6.10
N LYS A 123 -1.84 -2.61 5.75
CA LYS A 123 -1.05 -3.49 6.61
C LYS A 123 -0.63 -2.66 7.84
N GLY A 124 -1.08 -3.05 9.00
CA GLY A 124 -0.83 -2.34 10.27
C GLY A 124 -2.05 -1.74 10.94
N ALA A 125 -3.21 -1.75 10.28
CA ALA A 125 -4.48 -1.39 10.92
C ALA A 125 -5.29 -2.62 11.37
N GLU A 126 -4.63 -3.67 11.86
CA GLU A 126 -5.33 -4.50 12.83
C GLU A 126 -5.73 -3.55 13.97
N LYS A 127 -7.01 -3.60 14.38
CA LYS A 127 -7.44 -2.91 15.59
C LYS A 127 -6.55 -3.42 16.72
N MET A 128 -5.44 -2.71 16.94
CA MET A 128 -4.58 -3.03 18.06
C MET A 128 -5.43 -2.87 19.30
N LYS A 129 -5.73 -3.98 19.94
CA LYS A 129 -6.34 -3.97 21.26
C LYS A 129 -5.27 -3.43 22.19
N TYR A 130 -5.35 -2.16 22.52
CA TYR A 130 -4.49 -1.53 23.53
C TYR A 130 -5.35 -1.14 24.73
N GLN A 131 -4.75 -1.16 25.89
CA GLN A 131 -5.28 -0.59 27.11
C GLN A 131 -4.45 0.62 27.49
N ILE A 132 -5.10 1.65 27.95
CA ILE A 132 -4.42 2.83 28.50
C ILE A 132 -4.46 2.69 30.01
N GLU A 133 -3.30 2.55 30.61
CA GLU A 133 -3.16 2.35 32.05
C GLU A 133 -2.30 3.48 32.64
N GLN A 134 -2.68 3.95 33.84
CA GLN A 134 -1.83 4.81 34.65
C GLN A 134 -1.08 3.95 35.65
N TRP A 135 0.23 4.16 35.72
CA TRP A 135 1.08 3.34 36.55
C TRP A 135 1.85 4.21 37.56
N PRO A 136 2.17 3.64 38.71
CA PRO A 136 3.06 4.33 39.66
C PRO A 136 4.45 4.50 39.04
N ALA A 137 5.28 5.34 39.63
CA ALA A 137 6.66 5.51 39.18
C ALA A 137 7.40 4.17 39.20
N PHE A 138 8.17 3.87 38.17
CA PHE A 138 8.98 2.66 38.06
C PHE A 138 10.33 2.97 37.40
N GLN A 139 11.24 2.02 37.46
CA GLN A 139 12.54 2.14 36.80
C GLN A 139 12.60 1.25 35.56
N VAL A 140 13.36 1.70 34.59
CA VAL A 140 13.62 0.94 33.35
C VAL A 140 15.12 0.83 33.10
N ALA A 141 15.52 -0.29 32.53
CA ALA A 141 16.85 -0.48 31.98
C ALA A 141 16.74 -0.80 30.50
N GLY A 142 17.55 -0.15 29.65
CA GLY A 142 17.41 -0.35 28.21
C GLY A 142 18.56 0.21 27.39
N ILE A 143 18.44 0.10 26.08
CA ILE A 143 19.41 0.64 25.13
C ILE A 143 18.79 1.81 24.41
N SER A 144 19.42 2.98 24.50
CA SER A 144 18.98 4.20 23.84
C SER A 144 19.52 4.28 22.41
N HIS A 145 18.66 4.75 21.52
CA HIS A 145 18.95 5.00 20.10
C HIS A 145 18.53 6.43 19.74
N ARG A 146 19.49 7.26 19.33
CA ARG A 146 19.19 8.58 18.79
C ARG A 146 18.70 8.47 17.37
N ILE A 147 17.46 8.91 17.10
CA ILE A 147 16.82 8.84 15.78
C ILE A 147 16.13 10.14 15.41
N LYS A 148 15.96 10.38 14.12
CA LYS A 148 15.14 11.49 13.62
C LYS A 148 13.66 11.16 13.77
N THR A 149 12.89 12.06 14.39
CA THR A 149 11.47 11.85 14.70
C THR A 149 10.63 11.57 13.45
N ASN A 150 10.90 12.26 12.34
CA ASN A 150 10.19 12.06 11.07
C ASN A 150 10.47 10.70 10.39
N ARG A 151 11.50 9.97 10.84
CA ARG A 151 11.83 8.62 10.36
C ARG A 151 11.52 7.52 11.38
N ALA A 152 10.85 7.84 12.47
CA ALA A 152 10.59 6.89 13.57
C ALA A 152 9.84 5.64 13.06
N PHE A 153 8.82 5.80 12.21
CA PHE A 153 8.05 4.68 11.65
C PHE A 153 8.90 3.69 10.83
N GLU A 154 9.99 4.16 10.25
CA GLU A 154 10.93 3.31 9.50
C GLU A 154 11.98 2.70 10.44
N LEU A 155 12.55 3.51 11.33
CA LEU A 155 13.72 3.13 12.13
C LEU A 155 13.38 2.28 13.35
N VAL A 156 12.25 2.53 14.01
CA VAL A 156 11.83 1.78 15.20
C VAL A 156 11.67 0.29 14.92
N PRO A 157 10.96 -0.16 13.86
CA PRO A 157 10.89 -1.58 13.55
C PRO A 157 12.26 -2.22 13.30
N GLN A 158 13.20 -1.49 12.66
CA GLN A 158 14.55 -1.98 12.41
C GLN A 158 15.37 -2.14 13.70
N ILE A 159 15.17 -1.25 14.69
CA ILE A 159 15.80 -1.35 16.01
C ILE A 159 15.34 -2.62 16.70
N TRP A 160 14.04 -2.91 16.71
CA TRP A 160 13.47 -4.12 17.29
C TRP A 160 14.00 -5.38 16.59
N GLU A 161 13.95 -5.42 15.26
CA GLU A 161 14.45 -6.56 14.48
C GLU A 161 15.94 -6.85 14.77
N LYS A 162 16.75 -5.79 14.80
CA LYS A 162 18.18 -5.89 15.09
C LYS A 162 18.45 -6.38 16.52
N ALA A 163 17.65 -5.94 17.50
CA ALA A 163 17.75 -6.39 18.87
C ALA A 163 17.39 -7.88 19.02
N TRP A 164 16.36 -8.36 18.31
CA TRP A 164 16.03 -9.78 18.25
C TRP A 164 17.15 -10.60 17.61
N LYS A 165 17.67 -10.20 16.46
CA LYS A 165 18.76 -10.88 15.75
C LYS A 165 20.04 -10.96 16.58
N LYS A 166 20.37 -9.92 17.35
CA LYS A 166 21.54 -9.89 18.24
C LYS A 166 21.38 -10.63 19.55
N GLY A 167 20.20 -11.16 19.85
CA GLY A 167 19.92 -11.83 21.12
C GLY A 167 19.76 -10.91 22.32
N THR A 168 19.72 -9.60 22.14
CA THR A 168 19.50 -8.58 23.19
C THR A 168 18.17 -8.82 23.91
N MET A 169 17.12 -9.15 23.14
CA MET A 169 15.80 -9.43 23.70
C MET A 169 15.80 -10.64 24.62
N LYS A 170 16.54 -11.71 24.27
CA LYS A 170 16.69 -12.90 25.12
C LYS A 170 17.40 -12.59 26.44
N LYS A 171 18.39 -11.68 26.41
CA LYS A 171 19.05 -11.21 27.63
C LYS A 171 18.08 -10.43 28.52
N PHE A 172 17.29 -9.55 27.93
CA PHE A 172 16.31 -8.73 28.66
C PHE A 172 15.20 -9.56 29.30
N MET A 173 14.77 -10.67 28.68
CA MET A 173 13.76 -11.57 29.25
C MET A 173 14.17 -12.14 30.63
N GLN A 174 15.46 -12.28 30.90
CA GLN A 174 15.96 -12.78 32.18
C GLN A 174 15.75 -11.81 33.34
N PHE A 175 15.44 -10.55 33.01
CA PHE A 175 15.28 -9.47 33.99
C PHE A 175 13.81 -9.01 34.12
N PHE A 176 12.86 -9.74 33.54
CA PHE A 176 11.45 -9.41 33.72
C PHE A 176 11.03 -9.57 35.16
N PRO A 177 10.43 -8.53 35.76
CA PRO A 177 9.93 -8.62 37.13
C PRO A 177 8.63 -9.45 37.17
N ASP A 178 8.34 -10.02 38.33
CA ASP A 178 7.10 -10.75 38.61
C ASP A 178 5.88 -9.82 38.83
N TYR A 179 6.09 -8.51 38.77
CA TYR A 179 5.05 -7.49 38.93
C TYR A 179 4.90 -6.66 37.65
N ARG A 180 3.77 -5.96 37.52
CA ARG A 180 3.52 -5.06 36.39
C ARG A 180 4.08 -3.65 36.61
N PRO A 181 4.58 -2.97 35.52
CA PRO A 181 4.69 -3.44 34.14
C PRO A 181 5.78 -4.50 33.97
N SER A 182 5.46 -5.62 33.32
CA SER A 182 6.44 -6.63 32.95
C SER A 182 6.41 -6.79 31.43
N GLY A 183 7.56 -6.81 30.80
CA GLY A 183 7.69 -6.98 29.35
C GLY A 183 8.64 -5.98 28.72
N PHE A 184 8.63 -5.96 27.39
CA PHE A 184 9.44 -5.02 26.63
C PHE A 184 8.72 -3.69 26.49
N LEU A 185 9.47 -2.60 26.65
CA LEU A 185 8.99 -1.23 26.53
C LEU A 185 9.73 -0.50 25.42
N GLY A 186 9.00 0.24 24.61
CA GLY A 186 9.54 1.23 23.69
C GLY A 186 9.23 2.63 24.23
N ILE A 187 10.25 3.35 24.66
CA ILE A 187 10.10 4.66 25.26
C ILE A 187 10.67 5.70 24.30
N ALA A 188 9.86 6.70 23.95
CA ALA A 188 10.30 7.85 23.17
C ALA A 188 10.40 9.06 24.07
N THR A 189 11.56 9.72 24.10
CA THR A 189 11.83 10.94 24.88
C THR A 189 12.38 12.04 23.99
N GLY A 190 12.02 13.28 24.22
CA GLY A 190 12.39 14.41 23.35
C GLY A 190 11.34 14.67 22.30
N GLY A 191 11.62 15.43 21.26
CA GLY A 191 10.78 15.93 20.17
C GLY A 191 9.36 15.36 19.99
N GLY A 192 8.40 16.21 19.61
CA GLY A 192 7.02 15.79 19.35
C GLY A 192 6.91 14.88 18.13
N TRP A 193 5.90 13.99 18.08
CA TRP A 193 5.59 13.16 16.94
C TRP A 193 5.36 14.02 15.67
N GLY A 194 6.10 13.72 14.59
CA GLY A 194 6.02 14.44 13.33
C GLY A 194 6.95 15.64 13.19
N SER A 195 7.75 15.98 14.21
CA SER A 195 8.80 16.99 14.10
C SER A 195 10.00 16.46 13.32
N THR A 196 10.83 17.36 12.77
CA THR A 196 12.10 17.02 12.14
C THR A 196 13.24 16.84 13.15
N ASP A 197 12.97 17.11 14.41
CA ASP A 197 13.95 17.03 15.49
C ASP A 197 14.31 15.58 15.82
N GLU A 198 15.40 15.43 16.51
CA GLU A 198 15.84 14.13 16.99
C GLU A 198 15.13 13.76 18.30
N MET A 199 14.93 12.48 18.50
CA MET A 199 14.43 11.91 19.74
C MET A 199 15.29 10.72 20.18
N ASP A 200 15.28 10.43 21.47
CA ASP A 200 15.84 9.19 21.98
C ASP A 200 14.74 8.13 22.04
N TYR A 201 14.94 7.04 21.31
CA TYR A 201 14.12 5.86 21.40
C TYR A 201 14.83 4.79 22.22
N ILE A 202 14.24 4.42 23.35
CA ILE A 202 14.83 3.48 24.30
C ILE A 202 14.08 2.17 24.21
N LEU A 203 14.79 1.12 23.84
CA LEU A 203 14.32 -0.25 23.92
C LEU A 203 14.64 -0.76 25.33
N ALA A 204 13.62 -0.94 26.16
CA ALA A 204 13.81 -1.15 27.58
C ALA A 204 12.97 -2.30 28.15
N VAL A 205 13.31 -2.66 29.38
CA VAL A 205 12.53 -3.51 30.27
C VAL A 205 12.38 -2.80 31.61
N THR A 206 11.29 -3.07 32.33
CA THR A 206 11.18 -2.66 33.73
C THR A 206 12.15 -3.46 34.58
N ASN A 207 12.89 -2.77 35.42
CA ASN A 207 13.86 -3.45 36.26
C ASN A 207 14.23 -2.62 37.52
N HIS A 208 14.51 -3.31 38.64
CA HIS A 208 15.09 -2.75 39.84
C HIS A 208 16.54 -3.14 40.07
N VAL A 209 17.11 -3.94 39.16
CA VAL A 209 18.49 -4.42 39.26
C VAL A 209 19.34 -3.71 38.22
N ASP A 210 20.56 -3.38 38.59
CA ASP A 210 21.52 -2.75 37.69
C ASP A 210 21.90 -3.74 36.56
N ILE A 211 21.55 -3.44 35.33
CA ILE A 211 21.93 -4.22 34.16
C ILE A 211 23.14 -3.55 33.51
N PRO A 212 24.30 -4.23 33.46
CA PRO A 212 25.51 -3.65 32.90
C PRO A 212 25.28 -3.23 31.44
N ASP A 213 25.92 -2.12 31.04
CA ASP A 213 25.86 -1.54 29.68
C ASP A 213 24.46 -1.07 29.22
N CYS A 214 23.53 -0.88 30.16
CA CYS A 214 22.19 -0.39 29.86
C CYS A 214 21.99 1.04 30.37
N TYR A 215 21.15 1.77 29.67
CA TYR A 215 20.63 3.06 30.13
C TYR A 215 19.57 2.81 31.21
N HIS A 216 19.70 3.49 32.35
CA HIS A 216 18.75 3.43 33.47
C HIS A 216 18.04 4.76 33.62
N ALA A 217 16.72 4.74 33.69
CA ALA A 217 15.94 5.95 33.94
C ALA A 217 14.70 5.66 34.79
N PRO A 218 14.29 6.60 35.64
CA PRO A 218 12.99 6.56 36.26
C PRO A 218 11.92 6.95 35.28
N VAL A 219 10.80 6.23 35.30
CA VAL A 219 9.56 6.63 34.63
C VAL A 219 8.64 7.23 35.68
N PRO A 220 8.28 8.54 35.56
CA PRO A 220 7.47 9.23 36.56
C PRO A 220 6.07 8.66 36.66
N GLU A 221 5.43 8.85 37.81
CA GLU A 221 4.03 8.51 38.02
C GLU A 221 3.11 9.29 37.07
N GLY A 222 2.04 8.67 36.63
CA GLY A 222 1.03 9.29 35.76
C GLY A 222 1.36 9.24 34.26
N MET A 223 2.44 8.57 33.85
CA MET A 223 2.74 8.36 32.46
C MET A 223 1.73 7.40 31.83
N THR A 224 1.16 7.78 30.70
CA THR A 224 0.22 6.92 29.94
C THR A 224 1.01 5.83 29.24
N VAL A 225 0.70 4.59 29.54
CA VAL A 225 1.32 3.41 28.92
C VAL A 225 0.31 2.72 28.01
N PHE A 226 0.71 2.43 26.79
CA PHE A 226 -0.06 1.62 25.87
C PHE A 226 0.43 0.16 26.00
N SER A 227 -0.40 -0.70 26.57
CA SER A 227 -0.09 -2.12 26.65
C SER A 227 -0.72 -2.88 25.51
N TYR A 228 0.04 -3.75 24.86
CA TYR A 228 -0.42 -4.63 23.80
C TYR A 228 -0.41 -6.08 24.33
N PRO A 229 -1.46 -6.87 24.03
CA PRO A 229 -1.39 -8.28 24.34
C PRO A 229 -0.24 -8.92 23.56
N ALA A 230 0.45 -9.87 24.19
CA ALA A 230 1.46 -10.66 23.51
C ALA A 230 0.83 -11.32 22.28
N ALA A 231 1.50 -11.27 21.14
CA ALA A 231 1.09 -12.03 19.97
C ALA A 231 1.17 -13.53 20.33
N THR A 232 0.03 -14.20 20.29
CA THR A 232 -0.09 -15.64 20.46
C THR A 232 0.48 -16.38 19.25
#